data_00d9092a1f829a3dc04afc621bb5199f
#
_entry.id   00d9092a1f829a3dc04afc621bb5199f
#
_cell.length_a   1.000
_cell.length_b   1.000
_cell.length_c   1.000
_cell.angle_alpha   90.00
_cell.angle_beta   90.00
_cell.angle_gamma   90.00
#
_symmetry.space_group_name_H-M   'P 1'
#
loop_
_entity.id
_entity.type
_entity.pdbx_description
1 polymer ?
#
loop_
_entity_poly.entity_id
_entity_poly.type
_entity_poly.pdbx_seq_one_letter_code
_entity_poly.pdbx_strand_id
1 'polypeptide(L)'
;MLSIDEAFRKFKSRRELNEREQKNASQRQNEVRDYLQTKFGIARSFLTGSYARYTKTKPLKDIDIFFVLKDSEKHYHGKAASVVLDDFHSALVEKYGSAAVRKQARSINVDFGVHIDAEDNTDYRVVSVDAVPAFDTGDQYEIPDSASGKWIKTDPEIHKDKATAAHQAYGNEWKGLVRMVKYWNNNPKHGD
;
A
#
# COMPACT_ATOMS: atom_id res chain seq x y z
N MET A 1 4.12 35.11 -16.68
CA MET A 1 5.18 34.21 -16.17
C MET A 1 4.70 33.72 -14.80
N LEU A 2 4.76 32.43 -14.49
CA LEU A 2 4.37 31.92 -13.17
C LEU A 2 5.43 32.33 -12.16
N SER A 3 5.00 32.74 -10.95
CA SER A 3 5.91 32.86 -9.82
C SER A 3 6.46 31.48 -9.40
N ILE A 4 7.53 31.45 -8.64
CA ILE A 4 8.10 30.19 -8.11
C ILE A 4 7.07 29.46 -7.27
N ASP A 5 6.34 30.17 -6.40
CA ASP A 5 5.29 29.58 -5.54
C ASP A 5 4.14 29.00 -6.34
N GLU A 6 3.71 29.67 -7.40
CA GLU A 6 2.69 29.15 -8.30
C GLU A 6 3.16 27.90 -9.05
N ALA A 7 4.43 27.87 -9.48
CA ALA A 7 5.02 26.72 -10.15
C ALA A 7 5.05 25.51 -9.20
N PHE A 8 5.49 25.69 -7.94
CA PHE A 8 5.51 24.62 -6.93
C PHE A 8 4.09 24.16 -6.57
N ARG A 9 3.13 25.06 -6.36
CA ARG A 9 1.74 24.68 -6.10
C ARG A 9 1.15 23.88 -7.26
N LYS A 10 1.39 24.28 -8.50
CA LYS A 10 0.93 23.59 -9.70
C LYS A 10 1.62 22.22 -9.89
N PHE A 11 2.90 22.11 -9.56
CA PHE A 11 3.61 20.84 -9.57
C PHE A 11 3.07 19.89 -8.49
N LYS A 12 2.86 20.37 -7.27
CA LYS A 12 2.30 19.62 -6.15
C LYS A 12 0.91 19.06 -6.48
N SER A 13 0.00 19.89 -7.00
CA SER A 13 -1.38 19.48 -7.33
C SER A 13 -1.44 18.37 -8.40
N ARG A 14 -0.53 18.40 -9.36
CA ARG A 14 -0.41 17.35 -10.39
C ARG A 14 0.02 15.99 -9.83
N ARG A 15 0.53 15.93 -8.60
CA ARG A 15 0.96 14.70 -7.92
C ARG A 15 -0.06 14.16 -6.92
N GLU A 16 -1.18 14.83 -6.78
CA GLU A 16 -2.29 14.40 -5.93
C GLU A 16 -3.30 13.59 -6.73
N LEU A 17 -3.92 12.59 -6.08
CA LEU A 17 -4.98 11.80 -6.69
C LEU A 17 -6.23 12.66 -6.84
N ASN A 18 -6.90 12.55 -7.99
CA ASN A 18 -8.23 13.11 -8.17
C ASN A 18 -9.32 12.19 -7.58
N GLU A 19 -10.57 12.63 -7.63
CA GLU A 19 -11.70 11.86 -7.08
C GLU A 19 -11.90 10.50 -7.75
N ARG A 20 -11.67 10.40 -9.06
CA ARG A 20 -11.75 9.14 -9.81
C ARG A 20 -10.72 8.13 -9.32
N GLU A 21 -9.47 8.58 -9.17
CA GLU A 21 -8.38 7.74 -8.66
C GLU A 21 -8.65 7.29 -7.24
N GLN A 22 -9.15 8.19 -6.38
CA GLN A 22 -9.52 7.86 -5.00
C GLN A 22 -10.67 6.85 -4.96
N LYS A 23 -11.69 7.02 -5.80
CA LYS A 23 -12.82 6.09 -5.91
C LYS A 23 -12.36 4.70 -6.37
N ASN A 24 -11.53 4.64 -7.40
CA ASN A 24 -10.97 3.38 -7.90
C ASN A 24 -10.11 2.68 -6.83
N ALA A 25 -9.24 3.44 -6.14
CA ALA A 25 -8.44 2.95 -5.03
C ALA A 25 -9.32 2.36 -3.92
N SER A 26 -10.39 3.06 -3.54
CA SER A 26 -11.34 2.59 -2.52
C SER A 26 -12.07 1.32 -2.97
N GLN A 27 -12.48 1.24 -4.22
CA GLN A 27 -13.15 0.05 -4.74
C GLN A 27 -12.23 -1.17 -4.70
N ARG A 28 -11.02 -1.08 -5.24
CA ARG A 28 -10.07 -2.20 -5.31
C ARG A 28 -9.65 -2.72 -3.94
N GLN A 29 -9.36 -1.80 -3.02
CA GLN A 29 -9.03 -2.21 -1.65
C GLN A 29 -10.20 -2.89 -0.93
N ASN A 30 -11.44 -2.42 -1.13
CA ASN A 30 -12.62 -3.03 -0.53
C ASN A 30 -12.88 -4.42 -1.12
N GLU A 31 -12.78 -4.61 -2.42
CA GLU A 31 -12.92 -5.91 -3.07
C GLU A 31 -11.98 -6.97 -2.48
N VAL A 32 -10.71 -6.63 -2.28
CA VAL A 32 -9.72 -7.54 -1.68
C VAL A 32 -10.02 -7.77 -0.20
N ARG A 33 -10.33 -6.70 0.53
CA ARG A 33 -10.65 -6.75 1.96
C ARG A 33 -11.85 -7.65 2.23
N ASP A 34 -12.96 -7.36 1.58
CA ASP A 34 -14.21 -8.05 1.81
C ASP A 34 -14.07 -9.55 1.49
N TYR A 35 -13.37 -9.86 0.41
CA TYR A 35 -13.11 -11.24 0.05
C TYR A 35 -12.26 -11.98 1.09
N LEU A 36 -11.13 -11.43 1.50
CA LEU A 36 -10.27 -12.07 2.50
C LEU A 36 -10.97 -12.23 3.86
N GLN A 37 -11.88 -11.32 4.23
CA GLN A 37 -12.70 -11.46 5.44
C GLN A 37 -13.67 -12.65 5.39
N THR A 38 -14.03 -13.13 4.19
CA THR A 38 -14.83 -14.36 4.06
C THR A 38 -14.02 -15.64 4.21
N LYS A 39 -12.70 -15.56 4.06
CA LYS A 39 -11.80 -16.73 4.06
C LYS A 39 -11.02 -16.91 5.36
N PHE A 40 -10.75 -15.83 6.08
CA PHE A 40 -9.91 -15.81 7.27
C PHE A 40 -10.60 -15.12 8.44
N GLY A 41 -10.25 -15.54 9.65
CA GLY A 41 -10.62 -14.85 10.87
C GLY A 41 -9.85 -13.52 10.99
N ILE A 42 -10.33 -12.45 10.39
CA ILE A 42 -9.74 -11.13 10.44
C ILE A 42 -10.42 -10.30 11.54
N ALA A 43 -9.63 -9.78 12.47
CA ALA A 43 -10.11 -8.91 13.54
C ALA A 43 -10.34 -7.48 13.04
N ARG A 44 -9.37 -6.97 12.28
CA ARG A 44 -9.43 -5.65 11.61
C ARG A 44 -8.52 -5.60 10.41
N SER A 45 -8.76 -4.64 9.53
CA SER A 45 -7.85 -4.33 8.43
C SER A 45 -7.69 -2.82 8.30
N PHE A 46 -6.50 -2.38 7.91
CA PHE A 46 -6.22 -0.97 7.72
C PHE A 46 -5.16 -0.73 6.64
N LEU A 47 -5.22 0.47 6.07
CA LEU A 47 -4.27 0.89 5.04
C LEU A 47 -2.94 1.29 5.64
N THR A 48 -1.87 0.92 4.95
CA THR A 48 -0.52 1.32 5.32
C THR A 48 0.23 1.93 4.13
N GLY A 49 1.53 1.90 4.17
CA GLY A 49 2.38 2.32 3.06
C GLY A 49 2.25 3.80 2.69
N SER A 50 2.55 4.09 1.47
CA SER A 50 2.55 5.47 0.95
C SER A 50 1.15 6.05 0.79
N TYR A 51 0.15 5.17 0.57
CA TYR A 51 -1.24 5.58 0.45
C TYR A 51 -1.77 6.12 1.78
N ALA A 52 -1.61 5.37 2.86
CA ALA A 52 -2.06 5.79 4.20
C ALA A 52 -1.35 7.05 4.73
N ARG A 53 -0.07 7.23 4.37
CA ARG A 53 0.71 8.42 4.78
C ARG A 53 0.43 9.66 3.94
N TYR A 54 -0.38 9.56 2.88
CA TYR A 54 -0.60 10.63 1.90
C TYR A 54 0.69 11.12 1.22
N THR A 55 1.67 10.20 1.06
CA THR A 55 2.94 10.45 0.36
C THR A 55 3.07 9.67 -0.96
N LYS A 56 1.95 9.11 -1.44
CA LYS A 56 1.84 8.48 -2.75
C LYS A 56 2.02 9.49 -3.87
N THR A 57 2.56 9.03 -4.99
CA THR A 57 2.67 9.84 -6.22
C THR A 57 1.70 9.34 -7.28
N LYS A 58 1.37 10.19 -8.24
CA LYS A 58 0.74 9.78 -9.49
C LYS A 58 1.78 9.18 -10.43
N PRO A 59 1.43 8.12 -11.18
CA PRO A 59 0.23 7.28 -11.03
C PRO A 59 0.26 6.44 -9.74
N LEU A 60 -0.90 6.09 -9.17
CA LEU A 60 -0.97 5.21 -8.01
C LEU A 60 -0.77 3.76 -8.45
N LYS A 61 0.36 3.17 -8.06
CA LYS A 61 0.73 1.82 -8.47
C LYS A 61 0.14 0.74 -7.56
N ASP A 62 0.24 0.95 -6.25
CA ASP A 62 -0.08 -0.04 -5.21
C ASP A 62 -0.80 0.58 -4.01
N ILE A 63 -1.55 -0.26 -3.32
CA ILE A 63 -2.17 0.03 -2.03
C ILE A 63 -1.81 -1.11 -1.08
N ASP A 64 -1.18 -0.79 0.04
CA ASP A 64 -0.84 -1.76 1.08
C ASP A 64 -1.97 -1.86 2.10
N ILE A 65 -2.46 -3.09 2.37
CA ILE A 65 -3.48 -3.36 3.38
C ILE A 65 -2.93 -4.37 4.39
N PHE A 66 -2.96 -4.03 5.67
CA PHE A 66 -2.74 -4.95 6.76
C PHE A 66 -4.03 -5.65 7.13
N PHE A 67 -3.96 -6.97 7.26
CA PHE A 67 -5.03 -7.85 7.73
C PHE A 67 -4.64 -8.43 9.08
N VAL A 68 -5.13 -7.84 10.15
CA VAL A 68 -4.85 -8.31 11.50
C VAL A 68 -5.71 -9.52 11.79
N LEU A 69 -5.08 -10.65 11.96
CA LEU A 69 -5.70 -11.94 12.20
C LEU A 69 -6.20 -12.05 13.65
N LYS A 70 -7.32 -12.76 13.84
CA LYS A 70 -7.86 -13.09 15.17
C LYS A 70 -7.02 -14.13 15.88
N ASP A 71 -7.26 -14.27 17.17
CA ASP A 71 -6.67 -15.33 18.00
C ASP A 71 -6.98 -16.74 17.49
N SER A 72 -8.12 -16.94 16.82
CA SER A 72 -8.46 -18.21 16.16
C SER A 72 -7.45 -18.64 15.10
N GLU A 73 -6.69 -17.70 14.54
CA GLU A 73 -5.67 -17.92 13.51
C GLU A 73 -4.24 -18.09 14.09
N LYS A 74 -4.10 -18.08 15.43
CA LYS A 74 -2.77 -18.22 16.08
C LYS A 74 -2.02 -19.51 15.76
N HIS A 75 -2.72 -20.49 15.19
CA HIS A 75 -2.09 -21.72 14.71
C HIS A 75 -1.00 -21.46 13.65
N TYR A 76 -1.02 -20.30 12.97
CA TYR A 76 0.04 -19.89 12.04
C TYR A 76 1.36 -19.57 12.74
N HIS A 77 1.34 -19.06 13.98
CA HIS A 77 2.57 -18.78 14.74
C HIS A 77 3.42 -20.04 15.04
N GLY A 78 2.76 -21.20 15.12
CA GLY A 78 3.45 -22.50 15.31
C GLY A 78 4.03 -23.10 14.01
N LYS A 79 3.86 -22.41 12.87
CA LYS A 79 4.29 -22.85 11.55
C LYS A 79 5.31 -21.87 10.96
N ALA A 80 5.95 -22.29 9.87
CA ALA A 80 6.78 -21.37 9.09
C ALA A 80 5.93 -20.17 8.60
N ALA A 81 6.47 -18.97 8.68
CA ALA A 81 5.76 -17.74 8.33
C ALA A 81 5.27 -17.70 6.87
N SER A 82 5.87 -18.51 6.00
CA SER A 82 5.40 -18.66 4.61
C SER A 82 4.02 -19.30 4.50
N VAL A 83 3.56 -20.09 5.48
CA VAL A 83 2.30 -20.84 5.39
C VAL A 83 1.09 -19.90 5.30
N VAL A 84 1.05 -18.84 6.11
CA VAL A 84 -0.04 -17.86 6.02
C VAL A 84 -0.03 -17.11 4.68
N LEU A 85 1.16 -16.87 4.12
CA LEU A 85 1.27 -16.29 2.77
C LEU A 85 0.77 -17.26 1.69
N ASP A 86 1.04 -18.55 1.83
CA ASP A 86 0.56 -19.58 0.89
C ASP A 86 -0.96 -19.69 0.93
N ASP A 87 -1.57 -19.62 2.11
CA ASP A 87 -3.02 -19.67 2.27
C ASP A 87 -3.71 -18.41 1.73
N PHE A 88 -3.16 -17.21 2.02
CA PHE A 88 -3.64 -15.95 1.44
C PHE A 88 -3.48 -15.94 -0.09
N HIS A 89 -2.35 -16.43 -0.61
CA HIS A 89 -2.12 -16.57 -2.03
C HIS A 89 -3.17 -17.48 -2.67
N SER A 90 -3.40 -18.66 -2.10
CA SER A 90 -4.36 -19.63 -2.62
C SER A 90 -5.79 -19.06 -2.66
N ALA A 91 -6.20 -18.37 -1.59
CA ALA A 91 -7.50 -17.70 -1.54
C ALA A 91 -7.63 -16.62 -2.61
N LEU A 92 -6.59 -15.78 -2.79
CA LEU A 92 -6.64 -14.73 -3.80
C LEU A 92 -6.57 -15.27 -5.23
N VAL A 93 -5.83 -16.36 -5.46
CA VAL A 93 -5.82 -17.07 -6.76
C VAL A 93 -7.20 -17.63 -7.10
N GLU A 94 -7.93 -18.15 -6.11
CA GLU A 94 -9.31 -18.62 -6.31
C GLU A 94 -10.21 -17.52 -6.88
N LYS A 95 -10.04 -16.28 -6.43
CA LYS A 95 -10.87 -15.14 -6.86
C LYS A 95 -10.37 -14.46 -8.14
N TYR A 96 -9.06 -14.24 -8.26
CA TYR A 96 -8.48 -13.37 -9.30
C TYR A 96 -7.71 -14.15 -10.38
N GLY A 97 -7.46 -15.44 -10.16
CA GLY A 97 -6.64 -16.27 -11.05
C GLY A 97 -5.14 -16.16 -10.80
N SER A 98 -4.39 -17.20 -11.14
CA SER A 98 -2.95 -17.30 -10.87
C SER A 98 -2.11 -16.28 -11.65
N ALA A 99 -2.61 -15.79 -12.77
CA ALA A 99 -1.90 -14.76 -13.56
C ALA A 99 -1.89 -13.39 -12.87
N ALA A 100 -2.90 -13.09 -12.03
CA ALA A 100 -3.09 -11.82 -11.36
C ALA A 100 -2.48 -11.78 -9.94
N VAL A 101 -2.10 -12.93 -9.38
CA VAL A 101 -1.71 -13.01 -7.97
C VAL A 101 -0.26 -13.46 -7.83
N ARG A 102 0.53 -12.70 -7.06
CA ARG A 102 1.95 -12.99 -6.84
C ARG A 102 2.28 -12.98 -5.36
N LYS A 103 2.99 -14.01 -4.91
CA LYS A 103 3.56 -14.05 -3.56
C LYS A 103 4.83 -13.20 -3.52
N GLN A 104 4.89 -12.28 -2.58
CA GLN A 104 6.06 -11.47 -2.25
C GLN A 104 6.64 -11.94 -0.91
N ALA A 105 7.75 -11.34 -0.48
CA ALA A 105 8.40 -11.76 0.77
C ALA A 105 7.50 -11.61 2.01
N ARG A 106 6.60 -10.62 2.03
CA ARG A 106 5.80 -10.24 3.21
C ARG A 106 4.34 -9.97 2.91
N SER A 107 3.94 -10.09 1.66
CA SER A 107 2.58 -9.77 1.19
C SER A 107 2.19 -10.64 0.01
N ILE A 108 0.91 -10.60 -0.32
CA ILE A 108 0.40 -11.12 -1.57
C ILE A 108 -0.06 -9.94 -2.41
N ASN A 109 0.51 -9.81 -3.59
CA ASN A 109 0.16 -8.79 -4.57
C ASN A 109 -0.97 -9.28 -5.47
N VAL A 110 -2.02 -8.49 -5.60
CA VAL A 110 -3.09 -8.69 -6.59
C VAL A 110 -2.95 -7.61 -7.66
N ASP A 111 -2.54 -8.01 -8.85
CA ASP A 111 -2.40 -7.17 -10.03
C ASP A 111 -3.72 -7.17 -10.81
N PHE A 112 -4.31 -6.00 -11.03
CA PHE A 112 -5.58 -5.85 -11.74
C PHE A 112 -5.39 -5.75 -13.27
N GLY A 113 -4.17 -5.96 -13.78
CA GLY A 113 -3.88 -5.94 -15.21
C GLY A 113 -3.98 -4.55 -15.85
N VAL A 114 -3.85 -3.51 -15.05
CA VAL A 114 -3.89 -2.13 -15.52
C VAL A 114 -2.49 -1.68 -15.92
N HIS A 115 -2.30 -1.38 -17.20
CA HIS A 115 -1.10 -0.69 -17.66
C HIS A 115 -1.25 0.81 -17.43
N ILE A 116 -0.28 1.38 -16.73
CA ILE A 116 -0.17 2.83 -16.60
C ILE A 116 0.79 3.28 -17.68
N ASP A 117 0.25 3.97 -18.68
CA ASP A 117 1.08 4.69 -19.64
C ASP A 117 1.69 5.92 -18.95
N ALA A 118 3.02 6.02 -18.95
CA ALA A 118 3.73 7.16 -18.38
C ALA A 118 3.38 8.48 -19.10
N GLU A 119 2.94 8.39 -20.35
CA GLU A 119 2.55 9.54 -21.19
C GLU A 119 1.05 9.84 -21.09
N ASP A 120 0.20 8.85 -20.74
CA ASP A 120 -1.23 9.04 -20.54
C ASP A 120 -1.55 9.47 -19.11
N ASN A 121 -1.58 10.78 -18.90
CA ASN A 121 -2.00 11.38 -17.62
C ASN A 121 -3.50 11.17 -17.29
N THR A 122 -4.25 10.47 -18.13
CA THR A 122 -5.68 10.19 -17.95
C THR A 122 -5.97 8.78 -17.44
N ASP A 123 -4.98 7.89 -17.39
CA ASP A 123 -5.16 6.57 -16.78
C ASP A 123 -4.98 6.64 -15.25
N TYR A 124 -6.10 6.57 -14.55
CA TYR A 124 -6.19 6.81 -13.12
C TYR A 124 -6.51 5.55 -12.30
N ARG A 125 -6.21 4.37 -12.84
CA ARG A 125 -6.56 3.12 -12.20
C ARG A 125 -5.45 2.64 -11.24
N VAL A 126 -5.85 2.02 -10.14
CA VAL A 126 -4.93 1.33 -9.24
C VAL A 126 -4.47 0.03 -9.91
N VAL A 127 -3.16 -0.14 -10.03
CA VAL A 127 -2.56 -1.30 -10.67
C VAL A 127 -2.62 -2.52 -9.77
N SER A 128 -2.31 -2.37 -8.47
CA SER A 128 -2.25 -3.51 -7.57
C SER A 128 -2.65 -3.18 -6.13
N VAL A 129 -2.97 -4.25 -5.38
CA VAL A 129 -3.18 -4.23 -3.94
C VAL A 129 -2.26 -5.27 -3.30
N ASP A 130 -1.53 -4.85 -2.27
CA ASP A 130 -0.67 -5.72 -1.46
C ASP A 130 -1.39 -6.08 -0.16
N ALA A 131 -1.72 -7.36 0.01
CA ALA A 131 -2.34 -7.89 1.22
C ALA A 131 -1.26 -8.43 2.17
N VAL A 132 -1.15 -7.84 3.36
CA VAL A 132 -0.17 -8.20 4.38
C VAL A 132 -0.90 -8.85 5.56
N PRO A 133 -0.80 -10.18 5.79
CA PRO A 133 -1.31 -10.78 7.01
C PRO A 133 -0.46 -10.35 8.20
N ALA A 134 -1.08 -10.12 9.35
CA ALA A 134 -0.40 -9.64 10.54
C ALA A 134 -1.06 -10.17 11.81
N PHE A 135 -0.29 -10.29 12.90
CA PHE A 135 -0.80 -10.45 14.24
C PHE A 135 -0.52 -9.21 15.07
N ASP A 136 -1.47 -8.82 15.88
CA ASP A 136 -1.32 -7.76 16.87
C ASP A 136 -0.65 -8.36 18.13
N THR A 137 0.46 -7.77 18.57
CA THR A 137 1.21 -8.19 19.76
C THR A 137 1.07 -7.19 20.91
N GLY A 138 0.14 -6.23 20.78
CA GLY A 138 -0.11 -5.16 21.74
C GLY A 138 0.71 -3.90 21.42
N ASP A 139 2.02 -4.00 21.44
CA ASP A 139 2.91 -2.85 21.18
C ASP A 139 3.23 -2.68 19.68
N GLN A 140 3.18 -3.75 18.93
CA GLN A 140 3.58 -3.82 17.53
C GLN A 140 2.76 -4.88 16.79
N TYR A 141 3.09 -5.07 15.52
CA TYR A 141 2.57 -6.16 14.71
C TYR A 141 3.68 -7.13 14.35
N GLU A 142 3.32 -8.39 14.22
CA GLU A 142 4.17 -9.40 13.58
C GLU A 142 3.63 -9.75 12.21
N ILE A 143 4.49 -9.64 11.19
CA ILE A 143 4.19 -9.99 9.81
C ILE A 143 5.10 -11.13 9.34
N PRO A 144 4.64 -11.97 8.41
CA PRO A 144 5.46 -13.05 7.87
C PRO A 144 6.60 -12.48 7.01
N ASP A 145 7.75 -13.16 7.05
CA ASP A 145 8.85 -12.92 6.13
C ASP A 145 9.30 -14.24 5.53
N SER A 146 8.89 -14.52 4.30
CA SER A 146 9.22 -15.78 3.62
C SER A 146 10.71 -15.94 3.31
N ALA A 147 11.45 -14.84 3.23
CA ALA A 147 12.90 -14.88 2.98
C ALA A 147 13.67 -15.42 4.18
N SER A 148 13.27 -15.07 5.39
CA SER A 148 13.86 -15.58 6.63
C SER A 148 13.10 -16.80 7.21
N GLY A 149 11.89 -17.08 6.74
CA GLY A 149 10.98 -18.08 7.29
C GLY A 149 10.39 -17.71 8.65
N LYS A 150 10.59 -16.47 9.12
CA LYS A 150 10.24 -16.00 10.47
C LYS A 150 9.15 -14.93 10.44
N TRP A 151 8.53 -14.74 11.59
CA TRP A 151 7.72 -13.57 11.88
C TRP A 151 8.63 -12.40 12.27
N ILE A 152 8.39 -11.21 11.70
CA ILE A 152 9.18 -10.01 11.98
C ILE A 152 8.29 -8.92 12.55
N LYS A 153 8.82 -8.19 13.52
CA LYS A 153 8.10 -7.08 14.16
C LYS A 153 8.11 -5.83 13.26
N THR A 154 6.98 -5.14 13.25
CA THR A 154 6.80 -3.87 12.52
C THR A 154 5.74 -3.02 13.20
N ASP A 155 5.83 -1.71 13.01
CA ASP A 155 4.80 -0.76 13.45
C ASP A 155 4.47 0.21 12.30
N PRO A 156 3.50 -0.16 11.44
CA PRO A 156 3.09 0.71 10.34
C PRO A 156 2.31 1.94 10.80
N GLU A 157 1.70 1.92 12.00
CA GLU A 157 0.92 3.03 12.53
C GLU A 157 1.85 4.16 13.00
N ILE A 158 2.97 3.85 13.65
CA ILE A 158 3.96 4.86 14.06
C ILE A 158 4.54 5.62 12.84
N HIS A 159 4.69 4.94 11.70
CA HIS A 159 5.15 5.60 10.48
C HIS A 159 4.14 6.63 9.95
N LYS A 160 2.84 6.35 10.08
CA LYS A 160 1.77 7.27 9.72
C LYS A 160 1.74 8.47 10.67
N ASP A 161 1.89 8.22 11.96
CA ASP A 161 1.86 9.27 12.99
C ASP A 161 3.07 10.20 12.88
N LYS A 162 4.28 9.64 12.71
CA LYS A 162 5.49 10.43 12.45
C LYS A 162 5.38 11.26 11.16
N ALA A 163 4.82 10.71 10.08
CA ALA A 163 4.60 11.45 8.85
C ALA A 163 3.58 12.58 9.03
N THR A 164 2.58 12.39 9.90
CA THR A 164 1.59 13.41 10.23
C THR A 164 2.19 14.50 11.12
N ALA A 165 2.93 14.13 12.15
CA ALA A 165 3.62 15.06 13.02
C ALA A 165 4.63 15.93 12.24
N ALA A 166 5.44 15.31 11.36
CA ALA A 166 6.35 16.06 10.49
C ALA A 166 5.59 17.02 9.57
N HIS A 167 4.45 16.60 9.01
CA HIS A 167 3.64 17.46 8.14
C HIS A 167 3.12 18.69 8.87
N GLN A 168 2.65 18.54 10.11
CA GLN A 168 2.19 19.64 10.95
C GLN A 168 3.34 20.57 11.36
N ALA A 169 4.49 20.00 11.77
CA ALA A 169 5.65 20.76 12.20
C ALA A 169 6.24 21.65 11.08
N TYR A 170 6.08 21.24 9.82
CA TYR A 170 6.60 21.98 8.66
C TYR A 170 5.47 22.65 7.84
N GLY A 171 4.51 23.27 8.51
CA GLY A 171 3.50 24.13 7.90
C GLY A 171 2.61 23.42 6.86
N ASN A 172 2.39 22.11 7.04
CA ASN A 172 1.60 21.27 6.11
C ASN A 172 2.21 21.09 4.70
N GLU A 173 3.51 21.33 4.53
CA GLU A 173 4.20 21.19 3.25
C GLU A 173 5.00 19.88 3.11
N TRP A 174 5.34 19.20 4.21
CA TRP A 174 6.20 18.02 4.23
C TRP A 174 5.72 16.89 3.30
N LYS A 175 4.43 16.53 3.35
CA LYS A 175 3.88 15.45 2.50
C LYS A 175 3.93 15.81 1.01
N GLY A 176 3.74 17.09 0.68
CA GLY A 176 3.90 17.61 -0.68
C GLY A 176 5.32 17.49 -1.18
N LEU A 177 6.29 17.90 -0.35
CA LEU A 177 7.71 17.78 -0.66
C LEU A 177 8.13 16.33 -0.88
N VAL A 178 7.71 15.41 -0.02
CA VAL A 178 7.99 13.97 -0.17
C VAL A 178 7.46 13.43 -1.51
N ARG A 179 6.27 13.84 -1.94
CA ARG A 179 5.72 13.45 -3.26
C ARG A 179 6.57 13.99 -4.41
N MET A 180 7.01 15.23 -4.33
CA MET A 180 7.86 15.85 -5.35
C MET A 180 9.21 15.14 -5.47
N VAL A 181 9.87 14.86 -4.34
CA VAL A 181 11.16 14.15 -4.30
C VAL A 181 11.02 12.72 -4.85
N LYS A 182 9.97 11.99 -4.45
CA LYS A 182 9.69 10.66 -5.00
C LYS A 182 9.47 10.68 -6.52
N TYR A 183 8.71 11.67 -6.99
CA TYR A 183 8.48 11.82 -8.43
C TYR A 183 9.78 12.08 -9.17
N TRP A 184 10.60 12.99 -8.67
CA TRP A 184 11.91 13.30 -9.26
C TRP A 184 12.82 12.06 -9.28
N ASN A 185 12.92 11.33 -8.18
CA ASN A 185 13.72 10.11 -8.08
C ASN A 185 13.26 8.99 -9.05
N ASN A 186 11.96 8.90 -9.32
CA ASN A 186 11.40 7.90 -10.22
C ASN A 186 11.47 8.32 -11.71
N ASN A 187 11.84 9.56 -11.99
CA ASN A 187 11.94 10.11 -13.34
C ASN A 187 13.31 10.81 -13.54
N PRO A 188 14.41 10.06 -13.56
CA PRO A 188 15.78 10.64 -13.59
C PRO A 188 16.11 11.39 -14.87
N LYS A 189 15.28 11.31 -15.93
CA LYS A 189 15.52 11.99 -17.23
C LYS A 189 15.33 13.52 -17.22
N HIS A 190 15.02 14.11 -16.06
CA HIS A 190 14.86 15.57 -15.94
C HIS A 190 16.05 16.26 -15.23
N GLY A 191 17.20 15.61 -15.17
CA GLY A 191 18.41 16.09 -14.49
C GLY A 191 19.65 16.27 -15.38
N ASP A 192 19.46 16.34 -16.72
CA ASP A 192 20.54 16.71 -17.67
C ASP A 192 20.23 18.07 -18.30
#